data_010e18dda1fbb481aa985b2687087eb3
#
_entry.id   010e18dda1fbb481aa985b2687087eb3
#
_cell.length_a   1.000
_cell.length_b   1.000
_cell.length_c   1.000
_cell.angle_alpha   90.00
_cell.angle_beta   90.00
_cell.angle_gamma   90.00
#
_symmetry.space_group_name_H-M   'P 1'
#
loop_
_entity.id
_entity.type
_entity.pdbx_description
1 polymer ?
#
loop_
_entity_poly.entity_id
_entity_poly.type
_entity_poly.pdbx_seq_one_letter_code
_entity_poly.pdbx_strand_id
1 'polypeptide(L)'
;MNNKFDALKAEDSSGSGDEDATEQKPENRDTSPSPRPAPKPGPGEHPLQFNYAYWFSRKSPGKQSASYDQNLKLVGTFASVEQFWKLYSHMVRPSDLTGHSDYHLFKEGIRPVWEDSANRTGGKWIIRLKKGLASRCWENLILAMLGEQFMVGEEICGAVISIRYQEDILSLWNRTANDLTTTSRIRDTLKRVLNLPPNTIMEYKTHVDSLKDNSSFRNTNVFLR
;
A
#
# COMPACT_ATOMS: atom_id res chain seq x y z
N MET A 1 -45.99 -33.52 10.12
CA MET A 1 -44.57 -33.63 9.71
C MET A 1 -43.71 -33.26 10.92
N ASN A 2 -43.08 -34.26 11.49
CA ASN A 2 -42.45 -34.18 12.81
C ASN A 2 -41.12 -33.40 12.74
N ASN A 3 -40.99 -32.45 13.63
CA ASN A 3 -39.80 -31.59 13.79
C ASN A 3 -38.76 -32.33 14.65
N LYS A 4 -37.56 -32.55 14.12
CA LYS A 4 -36.52 -33.42 14.64
C LYS A 4 -35.57 -32.76 15.69
N PHE A 5 -36.01 -31.69 16.37
CA PHE A 5 -35.19 -30.94 17.32
C PHE A 5 -35.66 -30.86 18.76
N ASP A 6 -36.55 -31.80 19.17
CA ASP A 6 -37.13 -31.83 20.55
C ASP A 6 -36.41 -32.75 21.54
N ALA A 7 -35.18 -33.16 21.28
CA ALA A 7 -34.47 -34.15 22.10
C ALA A 7 -33.30 -33.65 22.92
N LEU A 8 -33.24 -32.34 23.30
CA LEU A 8 -32.22 -31.82 24.19
C LEU A 8 -32.81 -30.85 25.22
N LYS A 9 -33.73 -31.36 26.06
CA LYS A 9 -34.09 -30.71 27.35
C LYS A 9 -34.31 -31.78 28.41
N ALA A 10 -33.71 -31.48 29.57
CA ALA A 10 -33.71 -32.15 30.87
C ALA A 10 -32.55 -33.15 31.03
N GLU A 11 -31.73 -33.11 32.08
CA GLU A 11 -32.11 -32.98 33.48
C GLU A 11 -31.01 -32.35 34.35
N ASP A 12 -31.50 -31.74 35.36
CA ASP A 12 -30.89 -31.13 36.54
C ASP A 12 -30.43 -32.22 37.56
N SER A 13 -29.26 -32.00 38.23
CA SER A 13 -29.21 -32.17 39.70
C SER A 13 -27.78 -32.02 40.26
N SER A 14 -27.63 -31.04 41.09
CA SER A 14 -26.88 -30.92 42.37
C SER A 14 -25.62 -31.77 42.65
N GLY A 15 -24.53 -31.07 43.00
CA GLY A 15 -23.37 -31.62 43.75
C GLY A 15 -22.35 -30.54 44.08
N SER A 16 -22.38 -30.11 45.35
CA SER A 16 -21.42 -29.18 45.93
C SER A 16 -20.02 -29.77 46.03
N GLY A 17 -19.00 -28.95 45.81
CA GLY A 17 -17.61 -29.29 46.08
C GLY A 17 -16.73 -28.08 45.83
N ASP A 18 -16.35 -27.38 46.90
CA ASP A 18 -15.29 -26.37 46.92
C ASP A 18 -13.97 -26.95 46.49
N GLU A 19 -13.35 -26.42 45.46
CA GLU A 19 -11.89 -26.43 45.31
C GLU A 19 -11.45 -25.20 44.52
N ASP A 20 -10.56 -24.44 45.17
CA ASP A 20 -9.82 -23.28 44.73
C ASP A 20 -9.04 -23.57 43.44
N ALA A 21 -9.44 -22.97 42.32
CA ALA A 21 -8.71 -22.98 41.10
C ALA A 21 -8.53 -21.56 40.58
N THR A 22 -7.34 -21.06 40.82
CA THR A 22 -6.76 -19.84 40.19
C THR A 22 -7.15 -19.69 38.77
N GLU A 23 -7.96 -18.69 38.44
CA GLU A 23 -8.25 -18.24 37.11
C GLU A 23 -6.98 -17.72 36.42
N GLN A 24 -6.36 -18.56 35.61
CA GLN A 24 -5.42 -18.09 34.58
C GLN A 24 -6.23 -17.50 33.43
N LYS A 25 -6.24 -16.17 33.40
CA LYS A 25 -6.68 -15.36 32.28
C LYS A 25 -5.92 -15.80 31.03
N PRO A 26 -6.59 -16.13 29.90
CA PRO A 26 -5.86 -16.44 28.68
C PRO A 26 -5.14 -15.18 28.21
N GLU A 27 -3.82 -15.20 28.25
CA GLU A 27 -2.98 -14.22 27.58
C GLU A 27 -3.36 -14.23 26.09
N ASN A 28 -3.90 -13.12 25.68
CA ASN A 28 -4.16 -12.81 24.27
C ASN A 28 -2.79 -12.72 23.58
N ARG A 29 -2.27 -13.84 23.09
CA ARG A 29 -1.08 -13.87 22.24
C ARG A 29 -1.42 -13.12 20.99
N ASP A 30 -0.98 -11.87 20.96
CA ASP A 30 -0.89 -11.04 19.77
C ASP A 30 -0.03 -11.79 18.75
N THR A 31 -0.66 -12.50 17.83
CA THR A 31 -0.01 -13.22 16.72
C THR A 31 0.29 -12.29 15.58
N SER A 32 0.88 -11.15 15.88
CA SER A 32 1.54 -10.34 14.86
C SER A 32 2.71 -11.18 14.33
N PRO A 33 2.76 -11.51 13.03
CA PRO A 33 3.88 -12.23 12.48
C PRO A 33 5.16 -11.44 12.75
N SER A 34 6.14 -12.08 13.40
CA SER A 34 7.44 -11.47 13.64
C SER A 34 7.99 -10.87 12.34
N PRO A 35 8.59 -9.66 12.37
CA PRO A 35 9.09 -9.02 11.18
C PRO A 35 10.07 -9.96 10.48
N ARG A 36 9.76 -10.30 9.21
CA ARG A 36 10.70 -11.09 8.40
C ARG A 36 11.99 -10.29 8.27
N PRO A 37 13.16 -10.93 8.34
CA PRO A 37 14.42 -10.22 8.17
C PRO A 37 14.44 -9.51 6.82
N ALA A 38 15.03 -8.31 6.80
CA ALA A 38 15.20 -7.52 5.59
C ALA A 38 15.86 -8.35 4.48
N PRO A 39 15.37 -8.29 3.24
CA PRO A 39 15.96 -9.00 2.14
C PRO A 39 17.41 -8.52 1.93
N LYS A 40 18.27 -9.44 1.55
CA LYS A 40 19.67 -9.12 1.18
C LYS A 40 19.90 -9.58 -0.25
N PRO A 41 20.72 -8.85 -1.05
CA PRO A 41 21.15 -9.32 -2.35
C PRO A 41 21.88 -10.68 -2.22
N GLY A 42 21.60 -11.59 -3.14
CA GLY A 42 22.32 -12.86 -3.25
C GLY A 42 23.69 -12.67 -3.92
N PRO A 43 24.55 -13.73 -3.91
CA PRO A 43 25.83 -13.70 -4.61
C PRO A 43 25.61 -13.43 -6.11
N GLY A 44 26.31 -12.42 -6.67
CA GLY A 44 26.23 -12.06 -8.07
C GLY A 44 24.98 -11.24 -8.48
N GLU A 45 24.09 -10.93 -7.54
CA GLU A 45 22.95 -10.03 -7.80
C GLU A 45 23.38 -8.55 -7.74
N HIS A 46 22.68 -7.70 -8.47
CA HIS A 46 22.90 -6.26 -8.50
C HIS A 46 22.06 -5.59 -7.41
N PRO A 47 22.68 -5.08 -6.32
CA PRO A 47 21.94 -4.47 -5.22
C PRO A 47 21.25 -3.19 -5.65
N LEU A 48 20.04 -2.97 -5.12
CA LEU A 48 19.36 -1.69 -5.20
C LEU A 48 19.88 -0.74 -4.11
N GLN A 49 19.69 0.57 -4.30
CA GLN A 49 20.06 1.57 -3.28
C GLN A 49 19.26 1.39 -1.99
N PHE A 50 18.00 1.01 -2.11
CA PHE A 50 17.11 0.72 -0.99
C PHE A 50 16.43 -0.64 -1.19
N ASN A 51 16.05 -1.27 -0.08
CA ASN A 51 15.14 -2.41 -0.12
C ASN A 51 13.72 -1.92 -0.30
N TYR A 52 12.89 -2.73 -0.95
CA TYR A 52 11.49 -2.41 -1.22
C TYR A 52 10.56 -3.53 -0.80
N ALA A 53 9.35 -3.12 -0.45
CA ALA A 53 8.22 -4.00 -0.16
C ALA A 53 7.09 -3.73 -1.17
N TYR A 54 6.58 -4.80 -1.77
CA TYR A 54 5.48 -4.76 -2.71
C TYR A 54 4.20 -5.23 -2.02
N TRP A 55 3.13 -4.41 -2.12
CA TRP A 55 1.87 -4.68 -1.45
C TRP A 55 0.72 -4.68 -2.44
N PHE A 56 -0.32 -5.40 -2.07
CA PHE A 56 -1.59 -5.45 -2.80
C PHE A 56 -2.74 -5.18 -1.84
N SER A 57 -3.71 -4.39 -2.29
CA SER A 57 -4.99 -4.25 -1.60
C SER A 57 -6.17 -4.35 -2.57
N ARG A 58 -7.27 -4.90 -2.12
CA ARG A 58 -8.51 -5.00 -2.88
C ARG A 58 -9.70 -4.74 -1.97
N LYS A 59 -10.58 -3.84 -2.40
CA LYS A 59 -11.84 -3.58 -1.71
C LYS A 59 -12.88 -4.58 -2.17
N SER A 60 -13.32 -5.46 -1.28
CA SER A 60 -14.40 -6.43 -1.59
C SER A 60 -15.75 -5.74 -1.50
N PRO A 61 -16.65 -5.88 -2.51
CA PRO A 61 -18.02 -5.41 -2.40
C PRO A 61 -18.72 -6.14 -1.26
N GLY A 62 -19.48 -5.41 -0.43
CA GLY A 62 -20.39 -6.00 0.57
C GLY A 62 -19.79 -6.40 1.91
N LYS A 63 -18.50 -6.35 2.13
CA LYS A 63 -17.93 -6.43 3.48
C LYS A 63 -17.90 -5.03 4.10
N GLN A 64 -18.65 -4.86 5.19
CA GLN A 64 -18.53 -3.67 6.04
C GLN A 64 -17.04 -3.45 6.37
N SER A 65 -16.62 -2.23 6.17
CA SER A 65 -15.25 -1.72 6.17
C SER A 65 -14.32 -2.45 7.15
N ALA A 66 -13.67 -3.50 6.70
CA ALA A 66 -12.38 -3.84 7.26
C ALA A 66 -11.50 -2.58 7.13
N SER A 67 -10.80 -2.20 8.19
CA SER A 67 -9.83 -1.11 8.17
C SER A 67 -8.98 -1.22 6.90
N TYR A 68 -8.60 -0.09 6.27
CA TYR A 68 -7.71 -0.08 5.10
C TYR A 68 -6.50 -0.99 5.31
N ASP A 69 -5.98 -0.97 6.51
CA ASP A 69 -4.85 -1.75 6.99
C ASP A 69 -5.06 -3.27 6.88
N GLN A 70 -6.26 -3.75 7.18
CA GLN A 70 -6.61 -5.18 7.10
C GLN A 70 -6.72 -5.69 5.65
N ASN A 71 -6.93 -4.79 4.69
CA ASN A 71 -6.99 -5.13 3.27
C ASN A 71 -5.62 -5.10 2.60
N LEU A 72 -4.60 -4.57 3.28
CA LEU A 72 -3.26 -4.41 2.77
C LEU A 72 -2.46 -5.70 2.99
N LYS A 73 -2.06 -6.36 1.90
CA LYS A 73 -1.31 -7.63 1.93
C LYS A 73 0.09 -7.42 1.38
N LEU A 74 1.09 -7.80 2.15
CA LEU A 74 2.47 -7.87 1.67
C LEU A 74 2.59 -9.02 0.64
N VAL A 75 3.01 -8.70 -0.57
CA VAL A 75 3.26 -9.67 -1.64
C VAL A 75 4.68 -10.21 -1.53
N GLY A 76 5.66 -9.34 -1.34
CA GLY A 76 7.05 -9.71 -1.17
C GLY A 76 7.95 -8.50 -0.96
N THR A 77 9.20 -8.78 -0.60
CA THR A 77 10.26 -7.80 -0.42
C THR A 77 11.45 -8.17 -1.29
N PHE A 78 12.25 -7.19 -1.69
CA PHE A 78 13.42 -7.41 -2.54
C PHE A 78 14.49 -6.33 -2.31
N ALA A 79 15.74 -6.69 -2.58
CA ALA A 79 16.93 -5.85 -2.36
C ALA A 79 17.84 -5.78 -3.60
N SER A 80 17.52 -6.49 -4.66
CA SER A 80 18.32 -6.54 -5.90
C SER A 80 17.43 -6.43 -7.14
N VAL A 81 18.04 -6.12 -8.27
CA VAL A 81 17.37 -6.09 -9.57
C VAL A 81 16.76 -7.43 -9.93
N GLU A 82 17.50 -8.51 -9.69
CA GLU A 82 17.09 -9.87 -9.99
C GLU A 82 15.90 -10.30 -9.12
N GLN A 83 15.92 -9.97 -7.83
CA GLN A 83 14.82 -10.26 -6.92
C GLN A 83 13.56 -9.48 -7.30
N PHE A 84 13.71 -8.21 -7.72
CA PHE A 84 12.60 -7.42 -8.25
C PHE A 84 11.96 -8.12 -9.45
N TRP A 85 12.74 -8.49 -10.46
CA TRP A 85 12.20 -9.12 -11.67
C TRP A 85 11.61 -10.52 -11.37
N LYS A 86 12.21 -11.27 -10.45
CA LYS A 86 11.68 -12.54 -9.98
C LYS A 86 10.28 -12.39 -9.39
N LEU A 87 10.01 -11.30 -8.67
CA LEU A 87 8.69 -11.01 -8.14
C LEU A 87 7.76 -10.43 -9.21
N TYR A 88 8.19 -9.35 -9.88
CA TYR A 88 7.36 -8.53 -10.73
C TYR A 88 6.90 -9.26 -12.01
N SER A 89 7.74 -10.11 -12.59
CA SER A 89 7.39 -10.86 -13.80
C SER A 89 6.23 -11.85 -13.62
N HIS A 90 5.94 -12.26 -12.39
CA HIS A 90 4.84 -13.17 -12.06
C HIS A 90 3.56 -12.45 -11.63
N MET A 91 3.57 -11.12 -11.58
CA MET A 91 2.42 -10.35 -11.16
C MET A 91 1.47 -10.06 -12.32
N VAL A 92 0.18 -10.05 -12.00
CA VAL A 92 -0.84 -9.56 -12.94
C VAL A 92 -0.58 -8.08 -13.22
N ARG A 93 -0.63 -7.69 -14.50
CA ARG A 93 -0.41 -6.29 -14.88
C ARG A 93 -1.52 -5.40 -14.32
N PRO A 94 -1.21 -4.15 -13.93
CA PRO A 94 -2.23 -3.23 -13.41
C PRO A 94 -3.46 -3.09 -14.29
N SER A 95 -3.30 -3.01 -15.61
CA SER A 95 -4.44 -2.90 -16.55
C SER A 95 -5.36 -4.13 -16.58
N ASP A 96 -4.88 -5.28 -16.12
CA ASP A 96 -5.62 -6.55 -16.09
C ASP A 96 -6.25 -6.81 -14.73
N LEU A 97 -5.99 -5.96 -13.73
CA LEU A 97 -6.64 -6.02 -12.43
C LEU A 97 -8.10 -5.63 -12.54
N THR A 98 -8.95 -6.29 -11.77
CA THR A 98 -10.40 -6.05 -11.74
C THR A 98 -10.85 -5.43 -10.41
N GLY A 99 -11.94 -4.67 -10.46
CA GLY A 99 -12.54 -4.05 -9.28
C GLY A 99 -11.69 -2.89 -8.72
N HIS A 100 -11.91 -2.56 -7.46
CA HIS A 100 -11.12 -1.56 -6.73
C HIS A 100 -9.88 -2.23 -6.16
N SER A 101 -8.81 -2.28 -6.94
CA SER A 101 -7.54 -2.92 -6.58
C SER A 101 -6.40 -1.91 -6.62
N ASP A 102 -5.43 -2.07 -5.73
CA ASP A 102 -4.26 -1.21 -5.67
C ASP A 102 -2.98 -2.04 -5.54
N TYR A 103 -1.93 -1.64 -6.26
CA TYR A 103 -0.56 -2.03 -5.99
C TYR A 103 0.19 -0.90 -5.31
N HIS A 104 1.03 -1.27 -4.35
CA HIS A 104 1.89 -0.33 -3.65
C HIS A 104 3.33 -0.85 -3.67
N LEU A 105 4.27 0.01 -4.01
CA LEU A 105 5.70 -0.24 -3.89
C LEU A 105 6.30 0.81 -2.97
N PHE A 106 6.74 0.41 -1.78
CA PHE A 106 7.32 1.30 -0.77
C PHE A 106 8.70 0.83 -0.37
N LYS A 107 9.55 1.78 0.06
CA LYS A 107 10.80 1.41 0.74
C LYS A 107 10.49 0.52 1.92
N GLU A 108 11.32 -0.49 2.15
CA GLU A 108 11.15 -1.40 3.28
C GLU A 108 11.11 -0.63 4.60
N GLY A 109 10.27 -1.07 5.53
CA GLY A 109 10.04 -0.39 6.79
C GLY A 109 9.02 0.76 6.72
N ILE A 110 8.58 1.18 5.53
CA ILE A 110 7.53 2.20 5.37
C ILE A 110 6.24 1.51 4.95
N ARG A 111 5.18 1.67 5.76
CA ARG A 111 3.87 1.14 5.42
C ARG A 111 3.13 2.12 4.48
N PRO A 112 2.37 1.62 3.49
CA PRO A 112 1.61 2.47 2.56
C PRO A 112 0.32 3.03 3.20
N VAL A 113 0.47 3.65 4.36
CA VAL A 113 -0.61 4.31 5.13
C VAL A 113 -0.18 5.73 5.51
N TRP A 114 -1.14 6.64 5.64
CA TRP A 114 -0.84 8.05 5.93
C TRP A 114 -0.27 8.26 7.34
N GLU A 115 -0.64 7.36 8.26
CA GLU A 115 -0.28 7.39 9.68
C GLU A 115 1.16 6.97 9.93
N ASP A 116 1.81 6.31 8.97
CA ASP A 116 3.22 5.91 9.09
C ASP A 116 4.10 7.13 9.35
N SER A 117 5.06 6.99 10.25
CA SER A 117 5.96 8.08 10.66
C SER A 117 6.72 8.72 9.49
N ALA A 118 7.08 7.92 8.47
CA ALA A 118 7.75 8.40 7.27
C ALA A 118 6.82 9.15 6.32
N ASN A 119 5.51 8.94 6.40
CA ASN A 119 4.51 9.55 5.52
C ASN A 119 3.81 10.76 6.15
N ARG A 120 3.70 10.80 7.48
CA ARG A 120 2.84 11.74 8.22
C ARG A 120 3.04 13.21 7.84
N THR A 121 4.29 13.65 7.64
CA THR A 121 4.63 15.04 7.27
C THR A 121 4.80 15.23 5.76
N GLY A 122 4.58 14.17 5.02
CA GLY A 122 4.74 14.12 3.58
C GLY A 122 3.46 14.41 2.81
N GLY A 123 3.52 14.08 1.53
CA GLY A 123 2.41 14.19 0.60
C GLY A 123 2.61 13.29 -0.59
N LYS A 124 1.76 13.48 -1.58
CA LYS A 124 1.81 12.68 -2.81
C LYS A 124 1.47 13.51 -4.04
N TRP A 125 2.17 13.24 -5.12
CA TRP A 125 1.76 13.59 -6.46
C TRP A 125 0.72 12.60 -6.96
N ILE A 126 -0.31 13.10 -7.65
CA ILE A 126 -1.45 12.32 -8.15
C ILE A 126 -1.58 12.61 -9.64
N ILE A 127 -1.68 11.55 -10.43
CA ILE A 127 -1.87 11.61 -11.88
C ILE A 127 -3.04 10.70 -12.23
N ARG A 128 -4.04 11.27 -12.90
CA ARG A 128 -5.20 10.52 -13.39
C ARG A 128 -4.91 9.99 -14.77
N LEU A 129 -5.01 8.70 -14.93
CA LEU A 129 -4.69 7.99 -16.17
C LEU A 129 -5.96 7.53 -16.87
N LYS A 130 -6.02 7.75 -18.17
CA LYS A 130 -7.02 7.08 -19.03
C LYS A 130 -6.81 5.57 -18.97
N LYS A 131 -7.90 4.82 -19.07
CA LYS A 131 -7.84 3.35 -19.09
C LYS A 131 -6.88 2.86 -20.20
N GLY A 132 -6.18 1.78 -19.89
CA GLY A 132 -5.15 1.19 -20.74
C GLY A 132 -3.73 1.72 -20.52
N LEU A 133 -3.54 2.82 -19.79
CA LEU A 133 -2.21 3.39 -19.53
C LEU A 133 -1.58 2.89 -18.22
N ALA A 134 -2.36 2.28 -17.33
CA ALA A 134 -1.92 1.94 -15.98
C ALA A 134 -0.66 1.07 -15.95
N SER A 135 -0.61 -0.01 -16.74
CA SER A 135 0.54 -0.94 -16.72
C SER A 135 1.84 -0.26 -17.15
N ARG A 136 1.80 0.50 -18.25
CA ARG A 136 2.98 1.22 -18.77
C ARG A 136 3.45 2.30 -17.78
N CYS A 137 2.53 3.13 -17.32
CA CYS A 137 2.89 4.23 -16.41
C CYS A 137 3.39 3.69 -15.06
N TRP A 138 2.79 2.62 -14.55
CA TRP A 138 3.26 1.96 -13.34
C TRP A 138 4.68 1.42 -13.51
N GLU A 139 4.94 0.64 -14.55
CA GLU A 139 6.25 0.07 -14.81
C GLU A 139 7.33 1.15 -14.97
N ASN A 140 7.07 2.19 -15.76
CA ASN A 140 7.98 3.32 -15.90
C ASN A 140 8.29 4.00 -14.55
N LEU A 141 7.25 4.20 -13.71
CA LEU A 141 7.42 4.83 -12.41
C LEU A 141 8.29 3.98 -11.48
N ILE A 142 7.95 2.70 -11.32
CA ILE A 142 8.69 1.85 -10.37
C ILE A 142 10.13 1.63 -10.82
N LEU A 143 10.39 1.47 -12.12
CA LEU A 143 11.77 1.39 -12.64
C LEU A 143 12.56 2.68 -12.42
N ALA A 144 11.92 3.85 -12.56
CA ALA A 144 12.55 5.12 -12.23
C ALA A 144 12.84 5.28 -10.73
N MET A 145 11.98 4.74 -9.86
CA MET A 145 12.22 4.70 -8.41
C MET A 145 13.40 3.78 -8.07
N LEU A 146 13.39 2.54 -8.57
CA LEU A 146 14.45 1.57 -8.32
C LEU A 146 15.81 2.03 -8.85
N GLY A 147 15.80 2.74 -9.98
CA GLY A 147 16.98 3.32 -10.61
C GLY A 147 17.36 4.72 -10.11
N GLU A 148 16.79 5.19 -8.98
CA GLU A 148 17.09 6.49 -8.32
C GLU A 148 17.01 7.72 -9.26
N GLN A 149 16.13 7.67 -10.28
CA GLN A 149 16.00 8.71 -11.29
C GLN A 149 15.48 10.06 -10.76
N PHE A 150 14.90 10.08 -9.56
CA PHE A 150 14.37 11.28 -8.92
C PHE A 150 15.46 12.15 -8.30
N MET A 151 16.58 11.56 -7.92
CA MET A 151 17.76 12.27 -7.37
C MET A 151 17.40 13.19 -6.19
N VAL A 152 16.57 12.71 -5.29
CA VAL A 152 16.08 13.42 -4.10
C VAL A 152 16.41 12.68 -2.79
N GLY A 153 17.41 11.80 -2.83
CA GLY A 153 17.85 11.04 -1.66
C GLY A 153 16.74 10.17 -1.08
N GLU A 154 16.50 10.31 0.21
CA GLU A 154 15.51 9.49 0.93
C GLU A 154 14.07 10.00 0.82
N GLU A 155 13.82 11.08 0.09
CA GLU A 155 12.52 11.73 0.05
C GLU A 155 11.39 10.86 -0.54
N ILE A 156 11.69 9.99 -1.49
CA ILE A 156 10.66 9.06 -2.02
C ILE A 156 10.37 7.97 -0.98
N CYS A 157 9.12 7.90 -0.54
CA CYS A 157 8.62 6.84 0.34
C CYS A 157 8.14 5.63 -0.45
N GLY A 158 7.37 5.87 -1.53
CA GLY A 158 6.77 4.81 -2.31
C GLY A 158 5.84 5.32 -3.40
N ALA A 159 5.27 4.39 -4.15
CA ALA A 159 4.29 4.65 -5.20
C ALA A 159 3.06 3.76 -5.05
N VAL A 160 1.94 4.22 -5.58
CA VAL A 160 0.66 3.50 -5.61
C VAL A 160 0.05 3.62 -6.99
N ILE A 161 -0.43 2.51 -7.56
CA ILE A 161 -1.34 2.50 -8.70
C ILE A 161 -2.69 1.95 -8.25
N SER A 162 -3.73 2.75 -8.43
CA SER A 162 -5.09 2.45 -8.03
C SER A 162 -5.96 2.23 -9.26
N ILE A 163 -6.49 1.02 -9.42
CA ILE A 163 -7.38 0.67 -10.51
C ILE A 163 -8.81 0.98 -10.09
N ARG A 164 -9.48 1.85 -10.86
CA ARG A 164 -10.84 2.33 -10.59
C ARG A 164 -11.72 2.12 -11.83
N TYR A 165 -13.00 2.40 -11.69
CA TYR A 165 -13.96 2.13 -12.76
C TYR A 165 -13.74 3.02 -14.00
N GLN A 166 -13.69 4.33 -13.82
CA GLN A 166 -13.63 5.30 -14.93
C GLN A 166 -12.20 5.64 -15.35
N GLU A 167 -11.30 5.76 -14.41
CA GLU A 167 -9.90 6.16 -14.59
C GLU A 167 -9.01 5.39 -13.63
N ASP A 168 -7.73 5.31 -13.93
CA ASP A 168 -6.75 4.76 -12.99
C ASP A 168 -5.95 5.90 -12.37
N ILE A 169 -5.47 5.72 -11.14
CA ILE A 169 -4.80 6.80 -10.40
C ILE A 169 -3.41 6.35 -10.02
N LEU A 170 -2.41 7.06 -10.50
CA LEU A 170 -1.02 6.86 -10.16
C LEU A 170 -0.59 7.89 -9.13
N SER A 171 0.08 7.47 -8.06
CA SER A 171 0.56 8.38 -7.02
C SER A 171 2.02 8.06 -6.65
N LEU A 172 2.81 9.10 -6.44
CA LEU A 172 4.15 9.01 -5.88
C LEU A 172 4.19 9.76 -4.54
N TRP A 173 4.59 9.08 -3.48
CA TRP A 173 4.61 9.58 -2.12
C TRP A 173 6.00 10.04 -1.73
N ASN A 174 6.08 11.22 -1.12
CA ASN A 174 7.32 11.76 -0.59
C ASN A 174 7.20 12.15 0.88
N ARG A 175 8.34 12.21 1.55
CA ARG A 175 8.46 12.36 3.01
C ARG A 175 8.12 13.76 3.50
N THR A 176 8.52 14.81 2.76
CA THR A 176 8.47 16.21 3.21
C THR A 176 7.62 17.05 2.27
N ALA A 177 6.35 17.32 2.66
CA ALA A 177 5.42 18.07 1.81
C ALA A 177 5.78 19.55 1.66
N ASN A 178 6.41 20.15 2.67
CA ASN A 178 6.73 21.57 2.72
C ASN A 178 8.02 21.95 1.96
N ASP A 179 8.82 20.98 1.53
CA ASP A 179 9.98 21.24 0.67
C ASP A 179 9.54 21.39 -0.80
N LEU A 180 9.22 22.62 -1.18
CA LEU A 180 8.75 22.94 -2.52
C LEU A 180 9.80 22.67 -3.61
N THR A 181 11.09 22.78 -3.28
CA THR A 181 12.17 22.49 -4.22
C THR A 181 12.19 21.00 -4.57
N THR A 182 12.15 20.15 -3.56
CA THR A 182 12.14 18.71 -3.72
C THR A 182 10.84 18.24 -4.37
N THR A 183 9.67 18.74 -3.94
CA THR A 183 8.39 18.36 -4.54
C THR A 183 8.31 18.77 -6.01
N SER A 184 8.85 19.95 -6.39
CA SER A 184 8.90 20.39 -7.79
C SER A 184 9.84 19.51 -8.63
N ARG A 185 11.01 19.14 -8.10
CA ARG A 185 11.93 18.21 -8.78
C ARG A 185 11.29 16.85 -9.01
N ILE A 186 10.55 16.34 -8.03
CA ILE A 186 9.78 15.09 -8.15
C ILE A 186 8.75 15.21 -9.28
N ARG A 187 7.97 16.30 -9.32
CA ARG A 187 6.99 16.57 -10.38
C ARG A 187 7.62 16.53 -11.77
N ASP A 188 8.70 17.25 -11.95
CA ASP A 188 9.34 17.40 -13.26
C ASP A 188 9.96 16.08 -13.72
N THR A 189 10.51 15.30 -12.79
CA THR A 189 10.97 13.94 -13.07
C THR A 189 9.83 13.02 -13.43
N LEU A 190 8.68 13.08 -12.72
CA LEU A 190 7.48 12.31 -13.07
C LEU A 190 7.03 12.60 -14.51
N LYS A 191 6.96 13.87 -14.92
CA LYS A 191 6.61 14.23 -16.30
C LYS A 191 7.55 13.59 -17.31
N ARG A 192 8.84 13.62 -17.04
CA ARG A 192 9.88 13.07 -17.91
C ARG A 192 9.80 11.54 -18.00
N VAL A 193 9.80 10.84 -16.87
CA VAL A 193 9.86 9.36 -16.85
C VAL A 193 8.58 8.71 -17.37
N LEU A 194 7.43 9.37 -17.17
CA LEU A 194 6.15 8.89 -17.67
C LEU A 194 5.85 9.36 -19.10
N ASN A 195 6.68 10.26 -19.65
CA ASN A 195 6.46 10.89 -20.96
C ASN A 195 5.03 11.46 -21.08
N LEU A 196 4.65 12.26 -20.08
CA LEU A 196 3.32 12.84 -20.01
C LEU A 196 3.16 14.00 -21.01
N PRO A 197 1.99 14.18 -21.61
CA PRO A 197 1.68 15.36 -22.40
C PRO A 197 1.89 16.65 -21.61
N PRO A 198 2.31 17.76 -22.24
CA PRO A 198 2.59 19.02 -21.55
C PRO A 198 1.42 19.56 -20.73
N ASN A 199 0.19 19.29 -21.18
CA ASN A 199 -1.05 19.73 -20.53
C ASN A 199 -1.63 18.71 -19.53
N THR A 200 -0.86 17.69 -19.14
CA THR A 200 -1.31 16.72 -18.13
C THR A 200 -1.48 17.42 -16.79
N ILE A 201 -2.67 17.30 -16.23
CA ILE A 201 -2.96 17.79 -14.88
C ILE A 201 -2.26 16.90 -13.88
N MET A 202 -1.45 17.53 -13.01
CA MET A 202 -0.84 16.89 -11.87
C MET A 202 -1.36 17.56 -10.60
N GLU A 203 -1.77 16.76 -9.65
CA GLU A 203 -2.31 17.21 -8.38
C GLU A 203 -1.35 16.84 -7.26
N TYR A 204 -1.23 17.70 -6.25
CA TYR A 204 -0.49 17.38 -5.03
C TYR A 204 -1.39 17.45 -3.81
N LYS A 205 -1.26 16.49 -2.92
CA LYS A 205 -1.99 16.46 -1.66
C LYS A 205 -1.11 16.05 -0.50
N THR A 206 -1.16 16.81 0.59
CA THR A 206 -0.47 16.44 1.82
C THR A 206 -1.18 15.27 2.51
N HIS A 207 -0.45 14.45 3.25
CA HIS A 207 -1.06 13.38 4.02
C HIS A 207 -1.83 13.92 5.23
N VAL A 208 -1.43 15.07 5.76
CA VAL A 208 -2.18 15.79 6.80
C VAL A 208 -3.59 16.15 6.31
N ASP A 209 -3.73 16.66 5.08
CA ASP A 209 -5.04 16.98 4.51
C ASP A 209 -5.84 15.72 4.19
N SER A 210 -5.17 14.65 3.77
CA SER A 210 -5.80 13.35 3.54
C SER A 210 -6.38 12.75 4.83
N LEU A 211 -5.69 12.92 5.96
CA LEU A 211 -6.16 12.51 7.29
C LEU A 211 -7.34 13.37 7.76
N LYS A 212 -7.28 14.69 7.54
CA LYS A 212 -8.36 15.61 7.95
C LYS A 212 -9.69 15.36 7.23
N ASP A 213 -9.64 15.15 5.92
CA ASP A 213 -10.84 14.98 5.09
C ASP A 213 -11.17 13.52 4.78
N ASN A 214 -10.42 12.58 5.34
CA ASN A 214 -10.51 11.14 5.13
C ASN A 214 -10.65 10.77 3.64
N SER A 215 -9.86 11.43 2.79
CA SER A 215 -9.92 11.27 1.34
C SER A 215 -8.54 11.28 0.70
N SER A 216 -8.35 10.36 -0.25
CA SER A 216 -7.12 10.31 -1.06
C SER A 216 -7.08 11.32 -2.21
N PHE A 217 -8.24 11.82 -2.71
CA PHE A 217 -8.33 12.44 -4.03
C PHE A 217 -9.20 13.71 -4.07
N ARG A 218 -9.72 14.16 -2.94
CA ARG A 218 -10.46 15.41 -2.82
C ARG A 218 -9.55 16.51 -2.29
N ASN A 219 -9.91 17.78 -2.54
CA ASN A 219 -9.21 18.96 -2.01
C ASN A 219 -7.70 18.90 -2.29
N THR A 220 -7.35 18.69 -3.55
CA THR A 220 -5.98 18.64 -4.04
C THR A 220 -5.53 20.00 -4.56
N ASN A 221 -4.23 20.28 -4.48
CA ASN A 221 -3.64 21.43 -5.18
C ASN A 221 -3.32 21.04 -6.63
N VAL A 222 -3.88 21.76 -7.58
CA VAL A 222 -3.71 21.49 -9.02
C VAL A 222 -2.52 22.26 -9.57
N PHE A 223 -1.66 21.57 -10.32
CA PHE A 223 -0.51 22.13 -11.00
C PHE A 223 -0.63 21.90 -12.51
N LEU A 224 -0.86 22.98 -13.24
CA LEU A 224 -1.08 22.98 -14.70
C LEU A 224 0.21 23.20 -15.52
N ARG A 225 1.40 23.31 -14.90
CA ARG A 225 2.64 23.62 -15.60
C ARG A 225 3.71 22.54 -15.44
#